data_49dfc2e4515d1936a137a02c859d1f9f
#
_entry.id   49dfc2e4515d1936a137a02c859d1f9f
#
_cell.length_a   1.000
_cell.length_b   1.000
_cell.length_c   1.000
_cell.angle_alpha   90.00
_cell.angle_beta   90.00
_cell.angle_gamma   90.00
#
_symmetry.space_group_name_H-M   'P 1'
#
loop_
_entity.id
_entity.type
_entity.pdbx_description
1 polymer ?
#
loop_
_entity_poly.entity_id
_entity_poly.type
_entity_poly.pdbx_seq_one_letter_code
_entity_poly.pdbx_strand_id
1 'polypeptide(L)'
;MFELITALKAKLAVEGIPHTAYGTDPSYVYYPQRMGYTLRFRQSGDADYVGVFSEGGDWVNDLYSVDEMYQLIAEKHFKVKATKDFRTEEIGRLMSFDRGCRALSTYARNLNLMALEGKTFRAYGREDEIMQTLRIMLRKTKPNTLLVGPAGCGKTAVVETLAHYIVDARLAYLQSCNDKAMADLRGEESDEIATPLFNDTIIYDLDIASMVAGTKYRGEFEERLSAIIAETEKNPNIVLFIDEVHQLNAIGNAEGASNMGQLLKPALARGAIHCIGATTDEEAELIYKDRALARRFNKVRVLPLSGEKAVSACDKILKDYSKHHDIAVEGISGAELYEIAREKLKETSFPDNVINLIDETMAGAKLNRQTSVSKEDFDSTLLRLLGADIISIRIGFQS
;
A
#
# COMPACT_ATOMS: atom_id res chain seq x y z
N MET A 1 10.66 -26.91 -42.74
CA MET A 1 10.98 -27.12 -41.34
C MET A 1 11.84 -26.02 -40.75
N PHE A 2 13.04 -25.74 -41.25
CA PHE A 2 13.94 -24.71 -40.71
C PHE A 2 13.34 -23.27 -40.75
N GLU A 3 12.64 -22.95 -41.81
CA GLU A 3 11.95 -21.67 -41.99
C GLU A 3 10.79 -21.49 -41.00
N LEU A 4 10.01 -22.52 -40.76
CA LEU A 4 8.91 -22.53 -39.80
C LEU A 4 9.38 -22.28 -38.38
N ILE A 5 10.49 -22.96 -37.97
CA ILE A 5 11.11 -22.77 -36.64
C ILE A 5 11.64 -21.34 -36.51
N THR A 6 12.31 -20.83 -37.53
CA THR A 6 12.88 -19.48 -37.54
C THR A 6 11.80 -18.42 -37.48
N ALA A 7 10.72 -18.57 -38.24
CA ALA A 7 9.58 -17.66 -38.21
C ALA A 7 8.85 -17.67 -36.88
N LEU A 8 8.65 -18.85 -36.28
CA LEU A 8 8.06 -18.96 -34.92
C LEU A 8 8.92 -18.29 -33.88
N LYS A 9 10.25 -18.53 -33.87
CA LYS A 9 11.19 -17.90 -32.93
C LYS A 9 11.20 -16.37 -33.08
N ALA A 10 11.18 -15.86 -34.31
CA ALA A 10 11.13 -14.43 -34.56
C ALA A 10 9.83 -13.81 -34.01
N LYS A 11 8.68 -14.45 -34.25
CA LYS A 11 7.37 -14.00 -33.75
C LYS A 11 7.32 -14.01 -32.21
N LEU A 12 7.82 -15.05 -31.56
CA LEU A 12 7.89 -15.15 -30.09
C LEU A 12 8.84 -14.12 -29.48
N ALA A 13 9.96 -13.83 -30.15
CA ALA A 13 10.94 -12.83 -29.69
C ALA A 13 10.36 -11.41 -29.73
N VAL A 14 9.57 -11.06 -30.76
CA VAL A 14 8.89 -9.76 -30.87
C VAL A 14 7.95 -9.54 -29.70
N GLU A 15 7.24 -10.57 -29.27
CA GLU A 15 6.28 -10.51 -28.15
C GLU A 15 6.94 -10.75 -26.78
N GLY A 16 8.26 -10.90 -26.71
CA GLY A 16 8.98 -11.14 -25.47
C GLY A 16 8.64 -12.46 -24.77
N ILE A 17 8.14 -13.45 -25.52
CA ILE A 17 7.81 -14.77 -24.99
C ILE A 17 9.10 -15.60 -24.88
N PRO A 18 9.52 -16.03 -23.66
CA PRO A 18 10.72 -16.81 -23.47
C PRO A 18 10.64 -18.15 -24.21
N HIS A 19 11.66 -18.47 -24.99
CA HIS A 19 11.77 -19.74 -25.71
C HIS A 19 13.23 -20.20 -25.76
N THR A 20 13.44 -21.50 -25.63
CA THR A 20 14.77 -22.14 -25.76
C THR A 20 14.70 -23.33 -26.67
N ALA A 21 15.72 -23.54 -27.49
CA ALA A 21 15.92 -24.80 -28.20
C ALA A 21 16.55 -25.82 -27.24
N TYR A 22 16.05 -27.05 -27.25
CA TYR A 22 16.58 -28.11 -26.37
C TYR A 22 17.64 -28.91 -27.11
N GLY A 23 18.85 -28.97 -26.54
CA GLY A 23 19.97 -29.77 -27.05
C GLY A 23 20.55 -29.29 -28.39
N THR A 24 21.32 -30.17 -29.02
CA THR A 24 21.96 -29.98 -30.33
C THR A 24 21.02 -30.31 -31.50
N ASP A 25 19.82 -30.82 -31.24
CA ASP A 25 18.84 -31.18 -32.26
C ASP A 25 17.93 -29.99 -32.56
N PRO A 26 18.02 -29.35 -33.73
CA PRO A 26 17.21 -28.18 -34.11
C PRO A 26 15.72 -28.50 -34.26
N SER A 27 15.32 -29.77 -34.22
CA SER A 27 13.91 -30.19 -34.38
C SER A 27 13.10 -30.05 -33.07
N TYR A 28 13.74 -29.72 -31.97
CA TYR A 28 13.06 -29.51 -30.68
C TYR A 28 13.06 -28.05 -30.28
N VAL A 29 11.86 -27.49 -30.04
CA VAL A 29 11.69 -26.19 -29.38
C VAL A 29 11.00 -26.44 -28.05
N TYR A 30 11.71 -26.16 -26.97
CA TYR A 30 11.21 -26.34 -25.61
C TYR A 30 10.73 -25.00 -25.04
N TYR A 31 9.58 -25.01 -24.39
CA TYR A 31 9.04 -23.88 -23.62
C TYR A 31 9.26 -24.10 -22.14
N PRO A 32 9.59 -23.01 -21.37
CA PRO A 32 9.97 -23.17 -20.00
C PRO A 32 8.93 -23.89 -19.15
N GLN A 33 9.42 -24.60 -18.19
CA GLN A 33 8.91 -25.61 -17.24
C GLN A 33 7.47 -25.51 -16.66
N ARG A 34 6.60 -24.67 -17.18
CA ARG A 34 5.24 -24.49 -16.63
C ARG A 34 4.12 -24.62 -17.66
N MET A 35 4.43 -24.93 -18.91
CA MET A 35 3.42 -25.02 -19.95
C MET A 35 2.86 -26.42 -20.20
N GLY A 36 3.47 -27.44 -19.68
CA GLY A 36 2.98 -28.81 -19.77
C GLY A 36 3.05 -29.44 -21.14
N TYR A 37 3.77 -28.84 -22.12
CA TYR A 37 3.88 -29.37 -23.47
C TYR A 37 5.27 -29.23 -24.06
N THR A 38 5.65 -30.21 -24.91
CA THR A 38 6.84 -30.17 -25.77
C THR A 38 6.39 -30.12 -27.23
N LEU A 39 6.94 -29.20 -28.01
CA LEU A 39 6.72 -29.14 -29.45
C LEU A 39 7.85 -29.89 -30.14
N ARG A 40 7.50 -30.89 -30.98
CA ARG A 40 8.44 -31.66 -31.79
C ARG A 40 8.12 -31.44 -33.25
N PHE A 41 9.09 -30.91 -34.00
CA PHE A 41 8.96 -30.75 -35.44
C PHE A 41 9.10 -32.10 -36.14
N ARG A 42 8.17 -32.43 -37.03
CA ARG A 42 8.17 -33.67 -37.79
C ARG A 42 7.87 -33.36 -39.27
N GLN A 43 8.26 -34.30 -40.13
CA GLN A 43 7.94 -34.26 -41.54
C GLN A 43 7.21 -35.56 -41.91
N SER A 44 6.08 -35.45 -42.61
CA SER A 44 5.34 -36.60 -43.12
C SER A 44 4.97 -36.33 -44.57
N GLY A 45 5.62 -37.06 -45.50
CA GLY A 45 5.54 -36.79 -46.92
C GLY A 45 6.12 -35.42 -47.28
N ASP A 46 5.38 -34.60 -48.02
CA ASP A 46 5.79 -33.25 -48.42
C ASP A 46 5.37 -32.16 -47.43
N ALA A 47 4.71 -32.51 -46.31
CA ALA A 47 4.23 -31.57 -45.32
C ALA A 47 5.07 -31.55 -44.07
N ASP A 48 5.54 -30.37 -43.70
CA ASP A 48 6.14 -30.09 -42.36
C ASP A 48 5.03 -29.79 -41.36
N TYR A 49 5.07 -30.41 -40.19
CA TYR A 49 4.14 -30.14 -39.09
C TYR A 49 4.82 -30.22 -37.74
N VAL A 50 4.15 -29.72 -36.72
CA VAL A 50 4.64 -29.72 -35.32
C VAL A 50 3.72 -30.58 -34.49
N GLY A 51 4.25 -31.71 -33.98
CA GLY A 51 3.55 -32.51 -32.98
C GLY A 51 3.63 -31.86 -31.61
N VAL A 52 2.49 -31.73 -30.96
CA VAL A 52 2.35 -31.25 -29.57
C VAL A 52 2.28 -32.46 -28.66
N PHE A 53 3.18 -32.52 -27.64
CA PHE A 53 3.25 -33.63 -26.70
C PHE A 53 3.06 -33.07 -25.27
N SER A 54 2.37 -33.84 -24.43
CA SER A 54 2.25 -33.56 -22.99
C SER A 54 3.61 -33.67 -22.28
N GLU A 55 3.72 -33.19 -21.03
CA GLU A 55 4.93 -33.39 -20.20
C GLU A 55 5.27 -34.87 -20.04
N GLY A 56 4.28 -35.76 -20.03
CA GLY A 56 4.47 -37.22 -20.00
C GLY A 56 4.94 -37.82 -21.31
N GLY A 57 5.05 -37.04 -22.39
CA GLY A 57 5.48 -37.48 -23.70
C GLY A 57 4.35 -38.05 -24.59
N ASP A 58 3.08 -37.97 -24.16
CA ASP A 58 1.95 -38.40 -24.95
C ASP A 58 1.61 -37.37 -26.03
N TRP A 59 1.26 -37.87 -27.24
CA TRP A 59 0.83 -37.02 -28.33
C TRP A 59 -0.54 -36.36 -28.03
N VAL A 60 -0.63 -35.06 -28.30
CA VAL A 60 -1.83 -34.26 -28.05
C VAL A 60 -2.47 -33.78 -29.35
N ASN A 61 -1.68 -33.19 -30.26
CA ASN A 61 -2.17 -32.63 -31.50
C ASN A 61 -1.03 -32.39 -32.50
N ASP A 62 -1.37 -32.19 -33.80
CA ASP A 62 -0.46 -31.72 -34.81
C ASP A 62 -0.87 -30.32 -35.31
N LEU A 63 0.12 -29.45 -35.49
CA LEU A 63 -0.04 -28.07 -35.91
C LEU A 63 0.71 -27.86 -37.25
N TYR A 64 0.07 -27.23 -38.22
CA TYR A 64 0.57 -27.11 -39.59
C TYR A 64 1.00 -25.69 -39.96
N SER A 65 0.71 -24.69 -39.14
CA SER A 65 1.08 -23.31 -39.42
C SER A 65 1.81 -22.65 -38.23
N VAL A 66 2.61 -21.60 -38.55
CA VAL A 66 3.30 -20.77 -37.51
C VAL A 66 2.28 -20.08 -36.63
N ASP A 67 1.15 -19.69 -37.18
CA ASP A 67 0.11 -19.00 -36.46
C ASP A 67 -0.60 -19.90 -35.43
N GLU A 68 -0.94 -21.15 -35.82
CA GLU A 68 -1.49 -22.13 -34.88
C GLU A 68 -0.52 -22.43 -33.73
N MET A 69 0.78 -22.59 -34.05
CA MET A 69 1.83 -22.80 -33.06
C MET A 69 1.97 -21.61 -32.12
N TYR A 70 1.99 -20.40 -32.68
CA TYR A 70 2.07 -19.16 -31.90
C TYR A 70 0.86 -19.01 -31.00
N GLN A 71 -0.36 -19.21 -31.50
CA GLN A 71 -1.60 -19.11 -30.71
C GLN A 71 -1.61 -20.09 -29.54
N LEU A 72 -1.23 -21.35 -29.76
CA LEU A 72 -1.14 -22.33 -28.66
C LEU A 72 -0.17 -21.90 -27.57
N ILE A 73 1.00 -21.40 -27.96
CA ILE A 73 2.05 -20.96 -27.03
C ILE A 73 1.59 -19.69 -26.31
N ALA A 74 1.09 -18.73 -27.05
CA ALA A 74 0.61 -17.46 -26.53
C ALA A 74 -0.55 -17.69 -25.56
N GLU A 75 -1.57 -18.48 -25.92
CA GLU A 75 -2.66 -18.83 -25.00
C GLU A 75 -2.17 -19.44 -23.70
N LYS A 76 -1.21 -20.35 -23.75
CA LYS A 76 -0.65 -20.98 -22.56
C LYS A 76 0.20 -20.02 -21.73
N HIS A 77 1.05 -19.24 -22.41
CA HIS A 77 1.88 -18.24 -21.75
C HIS A 77 1.03 -17.20 -21.03
N PHE A 78 -0.04 -16.73 -21.69
CA PHE A 78 -0.92 -15.71 -21.11
C PHE A 78 -1.95 -16.30 -20.13
N LYS A 79 -2.41 -17.55 -20.28
CA LYS A 79 -3.19 -18.24 -19.23
C LYS A 79 -2.37 -18.37 -17.92
N VAL A 80 -1.08 -18.66 -18.01
CA VAL A 80 -0.20 -18.66 -16.84
C VAL A 80 -0.07 -17.25 -16.27
N LYS A 81 -0.05 -16.20 -17.12
CA LYS A 81 -0.09 -14.80 -16.65
C LYS A 81 -1.47 -14.36 -16.15
N ALA A 82 -2.56 -14.85 -16.74
CA ALA A 82 -3.93 -14.53 -16.31
C ALA A 82 -4.29 -15.09 -14.92
N THR A 83 -3.60 -16.16 -14.50
CA THR A 83 -3.72 -16.68 -13.12
C THR A 83 -2.72 -16.02 -12.16
N LYS A 84 -1.97 -15.01 -12.63
CA LYS A 84 -0.93 -14.35 -11.88
C LYS A 84 -1.56 -13.49 -10.79
N ASP A 85 -1.21 -13.75 -9.55
CA ASP A 85 -1.54 -12.89 -8.43
C ASP A 85 -0.66 -11.63 -8.48
N PHE A 86 -1.17 -10.58 -9.16
CA PHE A 86 -0.50 -9.29 -9.27
C PHE A 86 -0.16 -8.69 -7.91
N ARG A 87 -0.90 -9.05 -6.85
CA ARG A 87 -0.62 -8.64 -5.48
C ARG A 87 0.70 -9.23 -4.99
N THR A 88 0.89 -10.52 -5.15
CA THR A 88 2.15 -11.21 -4.79
C THR A 88 3.34 -10.68 -5.59
N GLU A 89 3.15 -10.36 -6.89
CA GLU A 89 4.22 -9.75 -7.69
C GLU A 89 4.60 -8.37 -7.20
N GLU A 90 3.60 -7.55 -6.90
CA GLU A 90 3.83 -6.20 -6.42
C GLU A 90 4.51 -6.20 -5.04
N ILE A 91 4.14 -7.11 -4.15
CA ILE A 91 4.85 -7.35 -2.89
C ILE A 91 6.32 -7.68 -3.16
N GLY A 92 6.60 -8.61 -4.09
CA GLY A 92 7.96 -8.98 -4.47
C GLY A 92 8.77 -7.80 -5.04
N ARG A 93 8.13 -6.95 -5.85
CA ARG A 93 8.72 -5.72 -6.41
C ARG A 93 9.10 -4.75 -5.29
N LEU A 94 8.17 -4.45 -4.38
CA LEU A 94 8.40 -3.51 -3.27
C LEU A 94 9.46 -4.03 -2.31
N MET A 95 9.45 -5.32 -1.95
CA MET A 95 10.49 -5.93 -1.11
C MET A 95 11.87 -5.89 -1.78
N SER A 96 11.93 -6.01 -3.11
CA SER A 96 13.19 -5.87 -3.84
C SER A 96 13.68 -4.43 -3.85
N PHE A 97 12.77 -3.46 -3.96
CA PHE A 97 13.07 -2.05 -3.88
C PHE A 97 13.61 -1.68 -2.49
N ASP A 98 12.97 -2.15 -1.41
CA ASP A 98 13.40 -1.94 -0.02
C ASP A 98 14.83 -2.46 0.22
N ARG A 99 15.18 -3.62 -0.35
CA ARG A 99 16.56 -4.16 -0.28
C ARG A 99 17.59 -3.25 -0.94
N GLY A 100 17.19 -2.49 -1.95
CA GLY A 100 18.02 -1.49 -2.61
C GLY A 100 18.18 -0.18 -1.82
N CYS A 101 17.21 0.13 -0.94
CA CYS A 101 17.15 1.35 -0.13
C CYS A 101 17.33 1.02 1.36
N ARG A 102 18.58 0.74 1.75
CA ARG A 102 18.89 0.22 3.10
C ARG A 102 18.58 1.18 4.24
N ALA A 103 18.83 2.47 4.05
CA ALA A 103 18.54 3.45 5.09
C ALA A 103 17.03 3.60 5.29
N LEU A 104 16.27 3.71 4.20
CA LEU A 104 14.81 3.75 4.25
C LEU A 104 14.22 2.49 4.88
N SER A 105 14.65 1.30 4.44
CA SER A 105 14.13 0.04 4.99
C SER A 105 14.48 -0.19 6.47
N THR A 106 15.50 0.50 6.99
CA THR A 106 15.90 0.39 8.40
C THR A 106 15.13 1.36 9.29
N TYR A 107 14.87 2.58 8.82
CA TYR A 107 14.33 3.68 9.63
C TYR A 107 12.97 4.20 9.16
N ALA A 108 12.37 3.58 8.15
CA ALA A 108 11.06 3.95 7.64
C ALA A 108 10.22 2.71 7.29
N ARG A 109 8.91 2.85 7.37
CA ARG A 109 7.95 1.80 7.02
C ARG A 109 7.42 2.05 5.61
N ASN A 110 7.47 1.05 4.74
CA ASN A 110 6.89 1.13 3.40
C ASN A 110 5.37 0.95 3.49
N LEU A 111 4.61 2.06 3.41
CA LEU A 111 3.15 2.03 3.56
C LEU A 111 2.46 1.31 2.41
N ASN A 112 3.00 1.33 1.19
CA ASN A 112 2.46 0.57 0.06
C ASN A 112 2.56 -0.94 0.31
N LEU A 113 3.70 -1.40 0.83
CA LEU A 113 3.89 -2.80 1.20
C LEU A 113 2.95 -3.20 2.34
N MET A 114 2.83 -2.37 3.38
CA MET A 114 1.92 -2.60 4.49
C MET A 114 0.45 -2.65 4.04
N ALA A 115 0.05 -1.81 3.10
CA ALA A 115 -1.29 -1.84 2.50
C ALA A 115 -1.55 -3.15 1.74
N LEU A 116 -0.57 -3.63 0.97
CA LEU A 116 -0.66 -4.93 0.29
C LEU A 116 -0.72 -6.10 1.28
N GLU A 117 0.00 -6.04 2.37
CA GLU A 117 0.00 -7.08 3.40
C GLU A 117 -1.23 -7.03 4.32
N GLY A 118 -2.08 -6.00 4.21
CA GLY A 118 -3.26 -5.81 5.05
C GLY A 118 -2.91 -5.39 6.48
N LYS A 119 -1.76 -4.75 6.68
CA LYS A 119 -1.25 -4.26 7.98
C LYS A 119 -1.69 -2.84 8.32
N THR A 120 -2.36 -2.16 7.38
CA THR A 120 -2.91 -0.81 7.56
C THR A 120 -4.39 -0.81 7.24
N PHE A 121 -5.13 0.10 7.86
CA PHE A 121 -6.56 0.27 7.66
C PHE A 121 -6.85 1.44 6.73
N ARG A 122 -8.02 1.40 6.07
CA ARG A 122 -8.50 2.52 5.26
C ARG A 122 -9.30 3.49 6.15
N ALA A 123 -8.96 4.76 6.09
CA ALA A 123 -9.80 5.80 6.68
C ALA A 123 -11.05 6.00 5.84
N TYR A 124 -12.18 6.09 6.49
CA TYR A 124 -13.48 6.36 5.86
C TYR A 124 -13.82 7.84 5.92
N GLY A 125 -14.49 8.36 4.86
CA GLY A 125 -14.94 9.73 4.80
C GLY A 125 -13.83 10.78 4.60
N ARG A 126 -12.64 10.35 4.10
CA ARG A 126 -11.44 11.18 3.89
C ARG A 126 -11.10 11.41 2.42
N GLU A 127 -12.05 11.16 1.54
CA GLU A 127 -11.87 11.26 0.09
C GLU A 127 -11.42 12.66 -0.33
N ASP A 128 -11.96 13.71 0.31
CA ASP A 128 -11.63 15.10 0.01
C ASP A 128 -10.17 15.44 0.37
N GLU A 129 -9.70 15.04 1.56
CA GLU A 129 -8.34 15.26 2.01
C GLU A 129 -7.33 14.47 1.17
N ILE A 130 -7.67 13.22 0.79
CA ILE A 130 -6.86 12.38 -0.09
C ILE A 130 -6.74 13.04 -1.47
N MET A 131 -7.85 13.45 -2.09
CA MET A 131 -7.85 14.10 -3.39
C MET A 131 -7.10 15.43 -3.39
N GLN A 132 -7.20 16.19 -2.29
CA GLN A 132 -6.45 17.43 -2.13
C GLN A 132 -4.95 17.17 -2.01
N THR A 133 -4.55 16.13 -1.27
CA THR A 133 -3.15 15.70 -1.15
C THR A 133 -2.58 15.25 -2.49
N LEU A 134 -3.30 14.41 -3.25
CA LEU A 134 -2.92 13.98 -4.60
C LEU A 134 -2.73 15.18 -5.55
N ARG A 135 -3.65 16.16 -5.53
CA ARG A 135 -3.52 17.38 -6.33
C ARG A 135 -2.28 18.20 -5.97
N ILE A 136 -1.93 18.27 -4.68
CA ILE A 136 -0.73 18.97 -4.23
C ILE A 136 0.52 18.23 -4.71
N MET A 137 0.57 16.91 -4.62
CA MET A 137 1.70 16.09 -5.09
C MET A 137 1.98 16.26 -6.59
N LEU A 138 0.97 16.55 -7.41
CA LEU A 138 1.12 16.82 -8.85
C LEU A 138 1.62 18.24 -9.17
N ARG A 139 1.78 19.11 -8.19
CA ARG A 139 2.18 20.49 -8.44
C ARG A 139 3.66 20.58 -8.83
N LYS A 140 3.96 21.34 -9.88
CA LYS A 140 5.34 21.64 -10.28
C LYS A 140 6.12 22.38 -9.18
N THR A 141 5.42 23.25 -8.44
CA THR A 141 6.01 24.04 -7.35
C THR A 141 5.30 23.70 -6.05
N LYS A 142 6.06 23.50 -4.99
CA LYS A 142 5.56 23.16 -3.65
C LYS A 142 4.70 21.88 -3.64
N PRO A 143 5.23 20.74 -4.06
CA PRO A 143 4.48 19.48 -4.08
C PRO A 143 4.30 18.85 -2.70
N ASN A 144 4.78 19.49 -1.63
CA ASN A 144 4.70 18.93 -0.28
C ASN A 144 3.39 19.33 0.42
N THR A 145 2.81 18.38 1.15
CA THR A 145 1.56 18.53 1.89
C THR A 145 1.82 18.62 3.39
N LEU A 146 1.14 19.52 4.09
CA LEU A 146 1.08 19.55 5.54
C LEU A 146 -0.36 19.25 5.98
N LEU A 147 -0.58 18.05 6.53
CA LEU A 147 -1.84 17.66 7.14
C LEU A 147 -1.92 18.29 8.53
N VAL A 148 -2.94 19.10 8.77
CA VAL A 148 -3.08 19.86 10.01
C VAL A 148 -4.46 19.62 10.60
N GLY A 149 -4.49 19.22 11.87
CA GLY A 149 -5.73 18.98 12.60
C GLY A 149 -5.49 18.43 14.01
N PRO A 150 -6.54 18.34 14.84
CA PRO A 150 -6.43 17.87 16.21
C PRO A 150 -5.77 16.48 16.33
N ALA A 151 -5.26 16.16 17.51
CA ALA A 151 -4.82 14.79 17.81
C ALA A 151 -6.00 13.81 17.67
N GLY A 152 -5.77 12.61 17.14
CA GLY A 152 -6.80 11.59 16.99
C GLY A 152 -7.81 11.81 15.83
N CYS A 153 -7.68 12.89 15.03
CA CYS A 153 -8.57 13.12 13.90
C CYS A 153 -8.27 12.26 12.65
N GLY A 154 -7.23 11.43 12.67
CA GLY A 154 -6.91 10.47 11.61
C GLY A 154 -5.96 10.99 10.52
N LYS A 155 -5.02 11.89 10.83
CA LYS A 155 -4.02 12.39 9.85
C LYS A 155 -3.16 11.27 9.26
N THR A 156 -2.63 10.40 10.11
CA THR A 156 -1.84 9.23 9.69
C THR A 156 -2.67 8.28 8.84
N ALA A 157 -3.93 8.04 9.23
CA ALA A 157 -4.86 7.20 8.47
C ALA A 157 -5.18 7.75 7.07
N VAL A 158 -5.14 9.06 6.86
CA VAL A 158 -5.26 9.67 5.51
C VAL A 158 -4.08 9.22 4.64
N VAL A 159 -2.85 9.21 5.16
CA VAL A 159 -1.65 8.81 4.40
C VAL A 159 -1.62 7.31 4.15
N GLU A 160 -2.00 6.49 5.12
CA GLU A 160 -2.16 5.05 4.94
C GLU A 160 -3.20 4.75 3.85
N THR A 161 -4.33 5.46 3.87
CA THR A 161 -5.38 5.31 2.83
C THR A 161 -4.90 5.78 1.46
N LEU A 162 -4.07 6.82 1.41
CA LEU A 162 -3.42 7.26 0.17
C LEU A 162 -2.53 6.15 -0.41
N ALA A 163 -1.76 5.44 0.42
CA ALA A 163 -0.96 4.30 -0.01
C ALA A 163 -1.84 3.17 -0.58
N HIS A 164 -2.97 2.86 0.07
CA HIS A 164 -3.97 1.93 -0.47
C HIS A 164 -4.47 2.35 -1.84
N TYR A 165 -4.77 3.64 -2.02
CA TYR A 165 -5.29 4.17 -3.28
C TYR A 165 -4.28 4.01 -4.43
N ILE A 166 -3.01 4.29 -4.16
CA ILE A 166 -1.91 4.12 -5.12
C ILE A 166 -1.75 2.66 -5.52
N VAL A 167 -1.75 1.76 -4.54
CA VAL A 167 -1.61 0.31 -4.76
C VAL A 167 -2.79 -0.25 -5.55
N ASP A 168 -4.02 0.11 -5.19
CA ASP A 168 -5.23 -0.36 -5.90
C ASP A 168 -5.22 0.09 -7.37
N ALA A 169 -4.87 1.37 -7.62
CA ALA A 169 -4.77 1.89 -8.98
C ALA A 169 -3.71 1.14 -9.79
N ARG A 170 -2.58 0.80 -9.17
CA ARG A 170 -1.52 0.02 -9.80
C ARG A 170 -1.96 -1.42 -10.10
N LEU A 171 -2.58 -2.10 -9.15
CA LEU A 171 -3.10 -3.47 -9.36
C LEU A 171 -4.16 -3.51 -10.45
N ALA A 172 -5.08 -2.53 -10.47
CA ALA A 172 -6.09 -2.40 -11.52
C ALA A 172 -5.44 -2.16 -12.90
N TYR A 173 -4.39 -1.32 -12.96
CA TYR A 173 -3.63 -1.08 -14.18
C TYR A 173 -2.94 -2.36 -14.68
N LEU A 174 -2.26 -3.10 -13.80
CA LEU A 174 -1.61 -4.36 -14.16
C LEU A 174 -2.62 -5.39 -14.68
N GLN A 175 -3.80 -5.47 -14.05
CA GLN A 175 -4.88 -6.33 -14.51
C GLN A 175 -5.37 -5.89 -15.89
N SER A 176 -5.63 -4.61 -16.10
CA SER A 176 -6.08 -4.08 -17.41
C SER A 176 -5.05 -4.33 -18.50
N CYS A 177 -3.74 -4.14 -18.21
CA CYS A 177 -2.68 -4.47 -19.18
C CYS A 177 -2.67 -5.96 -19.56
N ASN A 178 -2.90 -6.85 -18.58
CA ASN A 178 -3.00 -8.27 -18.83
C ASN A 178 -4.23 -8.61 -19.67
N ASP A 179 -5.38 -8.03 -19.37
CA ASP A 179 -6.63 -8.26 -20.07
C ASP A 179 -6.54 -7.76 -21.52
N LYS A 180 -5.91 -6.59 -21.74
CA LYS A 180 -5.60 -6.07 -23.07
C LYS A 180 -4.71 -7.04 -23.87
N ALA A 181 -3.61 -7.50 -23.27
CA ALA A 181 -2.72 -8.45 -23.91
C ALA A 181 -3.45 -9.76 -24.31
N MET A 182 -4.43 -10.18 -23.52
CA MET A 182 -5.27 -11.34 -23.83
C MET A 182 -6.27 -11.06 -24.96
N ALA A 183 -6.84 -9.85 -25.03
CA ALA A 183 -7.74 -9.42 -26.11
C ALA A 183 -6.97 -9.31 -27.45
N ASP A 184 -5.80 -8.67 -27.44
CA ASP A 184 -4.94 -8.53 -28.62
C ASP A 184 -4.56 -9.92 -29.21
N LEU A 185 -4.33 -10.92 -28.35
CA LEU A 185 -4.06 -12.30 -28.76
C LEU A 185 -5.26 -12.98 -29.43
N ARG A 186 -6.47 -12.60 -29.03
CA ARG A 186 -7.70 -13.13 -29.64
C ARG A 186 -8.09 -12.37 -30.91
N GLY A 187 -7.32 -11.33 -31.30
CA GLY A 187 -7.64 -10.44 -32.40
C GLY A 187 -8.83 -9.51 -32.12
N GLU A 188 -9.12 -9.27 -30.85
CA GLU A 188 -10.16 -8.34 -30.42
C GLU A 188 -9.58 -6.92 -30.37
N GLU A 189 -10.33 -5.92 -30.81
CA GLU A 189 -9.93 -4.53 -30.64
C GLU A 189 -9.98 -4.16 -29.14
N SER A 190 -8.93 -3.53 -28.65
CA SER A 190 -8.84 -3.10 -27.27
C SER A 190 -8.38 -1.65 -27.19
N ASP A 191 -8.95 -0.90 -26.22
CA ASP A 191 -8.60 0.49 -25.97
C ASP A 191 -7.18 0.64 -25.42
N GLU A 192 -6.60 1.83 -25.63
CA GLU A 192 -5.31 2.19 -25.02
C GLU A 192 -5.48 2.39 -23.51
N ILE A 193 -4.63 1.74 -22.72
CA ILE A 193 -4.68 1.81 -21.24
C ILE A 193 -3.77 2.92 -20.77
N ALA A 194 -4.35 3.94 -20.13
CA ALA A 194 -3.58 5.02 -19.53
C ALA A 194 -2.89 4.55 -18.24
N THR A 195 -1.59 4.83 -18.15
CA THR A 195 -0.83 4.58 -16.90
C THR A 195 -1.31 5.50 -15.79
N PRO A 196 -1.61 5.00 -14.57
CA PRO A 196 -2.01 5.82 -13.44
C PRO A 196 -0.95 6.85 -13.07
N LEU A 197 -1.37 8.05 -12.68
CA LEU A 197 -0.48 9.18 -12.37
C LEU A 197 0.57 8.88 -11.29
N PHE A 198 0.23 8.02 -10.34
CA PHE A 198 1.08 7.65 -9.20
C PHE A 198 1.51 6.17 -9.26
N ASN A 199 1.56 5.59 -10.46
CA ASN A 199 1.80 4.16 -10.67
C ASN A 199 3.04 3.60 -9.95
N ASP A 200 4.12 4.37 -9.87
CA ASP A 200 5.38 3.95 -9.27
C ASP A 200 5.68 4.64 -7.93
N THR A 201 4.75 5.43 -7.42
CA THR A 201 4.91 6.17 -6.15
C THR A 201 4.93 5.22 -4.97
N ILE A 202 5.91 5.39 -4.08
CA ILE A 202 6.07 4.63 -2.84
C ILE A 202 6.12 5.62 -1.68
N ILE A 203 5.27 5.42 -0.68
CA ILE A 203 5.21 6.24 0.52
C ILE A 203 5.97 5.53 1.64
N TYR A 204 6.97 6.21 2.20
CA TYR A 204 7.70 5.74 3.38
C TYR A 204 7.37 6.60 4.59
N ASP A 205 6.88 5.97 5.63
CA ASP A 205 6.63 6.58 6.93
C ASP A 205 7.92 6.55 7.77
N LEU A 206 8.49 7.73 7.99
CA LEU A 206 9.77 7.91 8.65
C LEU A 206 9.63 7.84 10.18
N ASP A 207 10.22 6.82 10.79
CA ASP A 207 10.27 6.67 12.25
C ASP A 207 11.44 7.45 12.86
N ILE A 208 11.14 8.69 13.26
CA ILE A 208 12.12 9.58 13.88
C ILE A 208 12.64 8.99 15.21
N ALA A 209 11.78 8.33 15.98
CA ALA A 209 12.16 7.75 17.26
C ALA A 209 13.20 6.63 17.08
N SER A 210 13.00 5.75 16.11
CA SER A 210 13.98 4.70 15.75
C SER A 210 15.31 5.28 15.25
N MET A 211 15.25 6.42 14.57
CA MET A 211 16.48 7.09 14.11
C MET A 211 17.32 7.67 15.24
N VAL A 212 16.68 8.14 16.31
CA VAL A 212 17.36 8.68 17.51
C VAL A 212 17.79 7.55 18.44
N ALA A 213 17.06 6.45 18.48
CA ALA A 213 17.35 5.33 19.36
C ALA A 213 18.75 4.75 19.10
N GLY A 214 19.50 4.54 20.18
CA GLY A 214 20.85 3.96 20.14
C GLY A 214 21.95 4.87 19.59
N THR A 215 21.66 6.14 19.24
CA THR A 215 22.70 7.09 18.87
C THR A 215 23.37 7.63 20.14
N LYS A 216 24.68 7.44 20.26
CA LYS A 216 25.49 8.01 21.36
C LYS A 216 26.01 9.41 21.02
N TYR A 217 26.15 9.69 19.74
CA TYR A 217 26.72 10.93 19.22
C TYR A 217 25.79 11.56 18.20
N ARG A 218 25.77 12.88 18.17
CA ARG A 218 25.00 13.69 17.20
C ARG A 218 25.26 13.29 15.74
N GLY A 219 26.50 12.98 15.38
CA GLY A 219 26.91 12.63 14.02
C GLY A 219 26.23 11.37 13.49
N GLU A 220 25.95 10.39 14.34
CA GLU A 220 25.29 9.13 13.92
C GLU A 220 23.87 9.37 13.43
N PHE A 221 23.12 10.23 14.07
CA PHE A 221 21.77 10.61 13.60
C PHE A 221 21.84 11.40 12.30
N GLU A 222 22.79 12.34 12.18
CA GLU A 222 22.98 13.15 10.97
C GLU A 222 23.38 12.27 9.78
N GLU A 223 24.21 11.25 9.98
CA GLU A 223 24.57 10.25 8.97
C GLU A 223 23.35 9.43 8.51
N ARG A 224 22.53 8.92 9.45
CA ARG A 224 21.30 8.16 9.15
C ARG A 224 20.34 8.98 8.30
N LEU A 225 20.08 10.23 8.71
CA LEU A 225 19.18 11.12 7.98
C LEU A 225 19.74 11.50 6.59
N SER A 226 21.05 11.77 6.52
CA SER A 226 21.71 12.07 5.24
C SER A 226 21.64 10.90 4.27
N ALA A 227 21.76 9.65 4.76
CA ALA A 227 21.61 8.45 3.95
C ALA A 227 20.17 8.32 3.41
N ILE A 228 19.15 8.57 4.24
CA ILE A 228 17.73 8.56 3.81
C ILE A 228 17.48 9.63 2.74
N ILE A 229 17.96 10.85 2.96
CA ILE A 229 17.83 11.93 1.99
C ILE A 229 18.49 11.53 0.65
N ALA A 230 19.70 10.97 0.69
CA ALA A 230 20.40 10.53 -0.51
C ALA A 230 19.71 9.40 -1.27
N GLU A 231 19.08 8.44 -0.56
CA GLU A 231 18.27 7.39 -1.18
C GLU A 231 17.00 7.97 -1.81
N THR A 232 16.33 8.92 -1.14
CA THR A 232 15.14 9.60 -1.65
C THR A 232 15.45 10.47 -2.87
N GLU A 233 16.56 11.21 -2.86
CA GLU A 233 17.00 12.04 -3.99
C GLU A 233 17.32 11.20 -5.25
N LYS A 234 17.80 9.97 -5.08
CA LYS A 234 18.04 9.03 -6.18
C LYS A 234 16.77 8.41 -6.74
N ASN A 235 15.69 8.40 -5.98
CA ASN A 235 14.43 7.75 -6.32
C ASN A 235 13.29 8.77 -6.22
N PRO A 236 13.04 9.57 -7.26
CA PRO A 236 12.05 10.67 -7.22
C PRO A 236 10.60 10.22 -7.07
N ASN A 237 10.33 8.93 -7.19
CA ASN A 237 9.03 8.31 -6.93
C ASN A 237 8.76 8.05 -5.44
N ILE A 238 9.73 8.31 -4.57
CA ILE A 238 9.57 8.18 -3.12
C ILE A 238 8.92 9.45 -2.56
N VAL A 239 7.95 9.25 -1.69
CA VAL A 239 7.33 10.28 -0.85
C VAL A 239 7.60 9.95 0.60
N LEU A 240 8.25 10.84 1.33
CA LEU A 240 8.46 10.69 2.77
C LEU A 240 7.23 11.20 3.53
N PHE A 241 6.66 10.36 4.35
CA PHE A 241 5.70 10.78 5.35
C PHE A 241 6.42 11.00 6.67
N ILE A 242 6.16 12.13 7.33
CA ILE A 242 6.73 12.50 8.63
C ILE A 242 5.57 12.88 9.54
N ASP A 243 5.22 11.98 10.44
CA ASP A 243 4.27 12.32 11.49
C ASP A 243 4.93 13.27 12.51
N GLU A 244 4.14 14.12 13.10
CA GLU A 244 4.61 15.14 14.03
C GLU A 244 5.81 15.97 13.49
N VAL A 245 5.67 16.42 12.24
CA VAL A 245 6.74 17.12 11.50
C VAL A 245 7.27 18.38 12.20
N HIS A 246 6.57 18.91 13.21
CA HIS A 246 7.04 20.01 14.04
C HIS A 246 8.28 19.63 14.86
N GLN A 247 8.51 18.36 15.14
CA GLN A 247 9.73 17.85 15.80
C GLN A 247 11.00 18.20 15.01
N LEU A 248 10.89 18.45 13.71
CA LEU A 248 12.02 18.94 12.89
C LEU A 248 12.64 20.22 13.44
N ASN A 249 11.86 21.05 14.14
CA ASN A 249 12.32 22.30 14.74
C ASN A 249 12.64 22.15 16.24
N ALA A 250 12.00 21.20 16.95
CA ALA A 250 12.14 21.03 18.39
C ALA A 250 13.48 20.37 18.80
N ILE A 251 13.97 19.46 17.96
CA ILE A 251 15.22 18.71 18.22
C ILE A 251 16.47 19.62 18.19
N GLY A 252 16.35 20.92 17.81
CA GLY A 252 17.45 21.87 17.73
C GLY A 252 17.68 22.78 18.93
N ASN A 253 16.79 22.79 19.91
CA ASN A 253 16.83 23.77 21.02
C ASN A 253 17.43 23.26 22.35
N ALA A 254 17.68 21.96 22.48
CA ALA A 254 18.42 21.41 23.61
C ALA A 254 19.94 21.40 23.32
N GLU A 255 20.76 21.80 24.28
CA GLU A 255 22.22 21.69 24.15
C GLU A 255 22.60 20.23 23.86
N GLY A 256 23.08 19.98 22.61
CA GLY A 256 23.44 18.64 22.11
C GLY A 256 22.40 17.95 21.18
N ALA A 257 21.21 18.52 20.95
CA ALA A 257 20.23 17.93 20.04
C ALA A 257 20.51 18.24 18.57
N SER A 258 20.38 17.23 17.72
CA SER A 258 20.57 17.34 16.27
C SER A 258 19.48 18.20 15.64
N ASN A 259 19.86 19.18 14.84
CA ASN A 259 18.90 20.00 14.12
C ASN A 259 18.48 19.29 12.82
N MET A 260 17.55 18.35 12.94
CA MET A 260 16.98 17.61 11.81
C MET A 260 16.47 18.56 10.70
N GLY A 261 15.88 19.68 11.10
CA GLY A 261 15.43 20.70 10.16
C GLY A 261 16.57 21.28 9.30
N GLN A 262 17.79 21.37 9.81
CA GLN A 262 18.92 21.88 9.00
C GLN A 262 19.32 20.96 7.86
N LEU A 263 19.11 19.66 7.98
CA LEU A 263 19.40 18.69 6.91
C LEU A 263 18.23 18.55 5.90
N LEU A 264 17.00 18.50 6.41
CA LEU A 264 15.81 18.36 5.54
C LEU A 264 15.45 19.67 4.80
N LYS A 265 15.61 20.83 5.43
CA LYS A 265 15.30 22.14 4.82
C LYS A 265 15.96 22.37 3.45
N PRO A 266 17.26 22.12 3.24
CA PRO A 266 17.88 22.28 1.93
C PRO A 266 17.32 21.31 0.89
N ALA A 267 17.06 20.05 1.24
CA ALA A 267 16.50 19.05 0.34
C ALA A 267 15.07 19.41 -0.09
N LEU A 268 14.21 19.79 0.87
CA LEU A 268 12.87 20.31 0.62
C LEU A 268 12.91 21.62 -0.20
N ALA A 269 13.89 22.49 0.09
CA ALA A 269 14.05 23.78 -0.59
C ALA A 269 14.41 23.63 -2.07
N ARG A 270 15.25 22.66 -2.40
CA ARG A 270 15.61 22.34 -3.78
C ARG A 270 14.53 21.58 -4.54
N GLY A 271 13.50 21.04 -3.82
CA GLY A 271 12.52 20.14 -4.40
C GLY A 271 13.10 18.76 -4.74
N ALA A 272 14.20 18.39 -4.07
CA ALA A 272 14.90 17.12 -4.27
C ALA A 272 14.19 15.95 -3.62
N ILE A 273 13.33 16.22 -2.65
CA ILE A 273 12.50 15.24 -1.97
C ILE A 273 11.04 15.69 -1.93
N HIS A 274 10.14 14.72 -1.98
CA HIS A 274 8.70 14.91 -1.77
C HIS A 274 8.33 14.50 -0.35
N CYS A 275 7.51 15.32 0.33
CA CYS A 275 7.18 15.09 1.72
C CYS A 275 5.70 15.38 2.00
N ILE A 276 5.09 14.51 2.81
CA ILE A 276 3.82 14.73 3.49
C ILE A 276 4.16 14.84 4.97
N GLY A 277 3.85 15.98 5.60
CA GLY A 277 3.98 16.16 7.04
C GLY A 277 2.62 16.11 7.72
N ALA A 278 2.55 15.64 8.95
CA ALA A 278 1.37 15.74 9.79
C ALA A 278 1.71 16.47 11.11
N THR A 279 0.78 17.28 11.62
CA THR A 279 0.95 18.02 12.87
C THR A 279 -0.39 18.50 13.42
N THR A 280 -0.43 19.01 14.65
CA THR A 280 -1.60 19.68 15.20
C THR A 280 -1.70 21.15 14.73
N ASP A 281 -2.85 21.81 14.99
CA ASP A 281 -3.01 23.22 14.63
C ASP A 281 -2.03 24.12 15.43
N GLU A 282 -1.80 23.84 16.71
CA GLU A 282 -0.88 24.60 17.57
C GLU A 282 0.57 24.47 17.11
N GLU A 283 0.98 23.26 16.80
CA GLU A 283 2.35 22.95 16.38
C GLU A 283 2.64 23.39 14.93
N ALA A 284 1.62 23.48 14.07
CA ALA A 284 1.74 24.02 12.73
C ALA A 284 2.29 25.45 12.74
N GLU A 285 1.98 26.25 13.79
CA GLU A 285 2.54 27.60 13.95
C GLU A 285 4.07 27.60 14.03
N LEU A 286 4.68 26.53 14.59
CA LEU A 286 6.15 26.38 14.62
C LEU A 286 6.73 26.21 13.21
N ILE A 287 6.00 25.47 12.33
CA ILE A 287 6.39 25.28 10.92
C ILE A 287 6.24 26.60 10.17
N TYR A 288 5.15 27.35 10.40
CA TYR A 288 4.90 28.61 9.71
C TYR A 288 5.81 29.75 10.15
N LYS A 289 6.34 29.72 11.37
CA LYS A 289 7.39 30.68 11.82
C LYS A 289 8.68 30.50 11.02
N ASP A 290 8.97 29.31 10.54
CA ASP A 290 10.08 29.06 9.64
C ASP A 290 9.69 29.36 8.20
N ARG A 291 10.09 30.53 7.71
CA ARG A 291 9.76 31.00 6.34
C ARG A 291 10.23 30.07 5.23
N ALA A 292 11.30 29.28 5.48
CA ALA A 292 11.83 28.35 4.48
C ALA A 292 10.91 27.12 4.34
N LEU A 293 10.45 26.56 5.45
CA LEU A 293 9.50 25.44 5.46
C LEU A 293 8.09 25.88 5.04
N ALA A 294 7.59 27.00 5.56
CA ALA A 294 6.26 27.53 5.25
C ALA A 294 6.02 27.71 3.74
N ARG A 295 7.08 28.10 3.00
CA ARG A 295 7.01 28.26 1.54
C ARG A 295 7.01 26.94 0.76
N ARG A 296 7.23 25.80 1.40
CA ARG A 296 7.39 24.50 0.76
C ARG A 296 6.21 23.57 0.97
N PHE A 297 5.41 23.83 1.99
CA PHE A 297 4.22 23.04 2.32
C PHE A 297 2.93 23.73 1.90
N ASN A 298 1.95 22.93 1.47
CA ASN A 298 0.57 23.34 1.28
C ASN A 298 -0.27 22.69 2.38
N LYS A 299 -1.06 23.50 3.08
CA LYS A 299 -1.92 23.03 4.18
C LYS A 299 -3.13 22.29 3.65
N VAL A 300 -3.36 21.09 4.19
CA VAL A 300 -4.62 20.34 4.09
C VAL A 300 -5.18 20.20 5.50
N ARG A 301 -6.39 20.67 5.72
CA ARG A 301 -7.04 20.54 7.04
C ARG A 301 -7.71 19.19 7.15
N VAL A 302 -7.37 18.47 8.23
CA VAL A 302 -7.98 17.19 8.61
C VAL A 302 -8.79 17.44 9.88
N LEU A 303 -10.08 17.69 9.71
CA LEU A 303 -10.98 17.94 10.83
C LEU A 303 -11.62 16.64 11.31
N PRO A 304 -12.07 16.56 12.58
CA PRO A 304 -12.90 15.45 13.01
C PRO A 304 -14.13 15.31 12.09
N LEU A 305 -14.43 14.08 11.68
CA LEU A 305 -15.61 13.83 10.86
C LEU A 305 -16.89 14.18 11.66
N SER A 306 -17.92 14.61 10.94
CA SER A 306 -19.22 14.97 11.54
C SER A 306 -20.37 14.57 10.64
N GLY A 307 -21.59 14.54 11.20
CA GLY A 307 -22.81 14.23 10.47
C GLY A 307 -22.80 12.83 9.84
N GLU A 308 -23.38 12.72 8.65
CA GLU A 308 -23.53 11.43 7.94
C GLU A 308 -22.20 10.75 7.64
N LYS A 309 -21.13 11.51 7.33
CA LYS A 309 -19.80 10.96 7.10
C LYS A 309 -19.25 10.26 8.35
N ALA A 310 -19.48 10.82 9.54
CA ALA A 310 -19.05 10.22 10.79
C ALA A 310 -19.85 8.95 11.12
N VAL A 311 -21.16 8.97 10.95
CA VAL A 311 -22.01 7.78 11.15
C VAL A 311 -21.60 6.65 10.20
N SER A 312 -21.44 6.95 8.91
CA SER A 312 -20.99 5.95 7.93
C SER A 312 -19.58 5.40 8.25
N ALA A 313 -18.70 6.26 8.77
CA ALA A 313 -17.37 5.81 9.22
C ALA A 313 -17.48 4.86 10.43
N CYS A 314 -18.32 5.18 11.42
CA CYS A 314 -18.56 4.30 12.57
C CYS A 314 -19.04 2.91 12.14
N ASP A 315 -20.03 2.83 11.25
CA ASP A 315 -20.57 1.54 10.78
C ASP A 315 -19.47 0.68 10.11
N LYS A 316 -18.60 1.31 9.33
CA LYS A 316 -17.51 0.62 8.64
C LYS A 316 -16.41 0.20 9.61
N ILE A 317 -16.01 1.09 10.52
CA ILE A 317 -15.02 0.78 11.57
C ILE A 317 -15.54 -0.39 12.43
N LEU A 318 -16.79 -0.33 12.86
CA LEU A 318 -17.43 -1.39 13.64
C LEU A 318 -17.36 -2.75 12.92
N LYS A 319 -17.63 -2.76 11.62
CA LYS A 319 -17.56 -3.96 10.78
C LYS A 319 -16.14 -4.49 10.65
N ASP A 320 -15.13 -3.60 10.47
CA ASP A 320 -13.74 -3.99 10.33
C ASP A 320 -13.21 -4.61 11.64
N TYR A 321 -13.53 -4.00 12.79
CA TYR A 321 -13.13 -4.52 14.10
C TYR A 321 -13.87 -5.80 14.48
N SER A 322 -15.17 -5.92 14.15
CA SER A 322 -15.92 -7.16 14.27
C SER A 322 -15.24 -8.31 13.52
N LYS A 323 -14.81 -8.06 12.28
CA LYS A 323 -14.06 -9.05 11.50
C LYS A 323 -12.69 -9.36 12.07
N HIS A 324 -11.98 -8.35 12.59
CA HIS A 324 -10.64 -8.52 13.15
C HIS A 324 -10.66 -9.36 14.42
N HIS A 325 -11.61 -9.08 15.32
CA HIS A 325 -11.74 -9.81 16.59
C HIS A 325 -12.51 -11.13 16.45
N ASP A 326 -13.20 -11.35 15.32
CA ASP A 326 -14.13 -12.47 15.11
C ASP A 326 -15.26 -12.46 16.15
N ILE A 327 -15.85 -11.27 16.39
CA ILE A 327 -16.92 -11.01 17.36
C ILE A 327 -18.09 -10.37 16.63
N ALA A 328 -19.28 -10.97 16.72
CA ALA A 328 -20.51 -10.40 16.17
C ALA A 328 -20.96 -9.19 16.98
N VAL A 329 -21.63 -8.22 16.33
CA VAL A 329 -22.16 -7.02 16.99
C VAL A 329 -23.69 -7.04 16.92
N GLU A 330 -24.34 -6.87 18.05
CA GLU A 330 -25.79 -6.91 18.17
C GLU A 330 -26.32 -5.64 18.87
N GLY A 331 -27.38 -5.06 18.31
CA GLY A 331 -28.19 -4.04 19.00
C GLY A 331 -27.53 -2.66 19.16
N ILE A 332 -26.43 -2.34 18.42
CA ILE A 332 -25.86 -1.01 18.38
C ILE A 332 -25.53 -0.62 16.93
N SER A 333 -25.77 0.62 16.59
CA SER A 333 -25.52 1.20 15.27
C SER A 333 -24.37 2.21 15.30
N GLY A 334 -23.78 2.50 14.10
CA GLY A 334 -22.80 3.55 13.97
C GLY A 334 -23.30 4.94 14.39
N ALA A 335 -24.58 5.21 14.23
CA ALA A 335 -25.20 6.44 14.70
C ALA A 335 -25.14 6.57 16.23
N GLU A 336 -25.48 5.48 16.96
CA GLU A 336 -25.43 5.47 18.42
C GLU A 336 -23.99 5.60 18.93
N LEU A 337 -23.03 4.89 18.31
CA LEU A 337 -21.60 5.00 18.64
C LEU A 337 -21.08 6.41 18.43
N TYR A 338 -21.47 7.06 17.33
CA TYR A 338 -21.07 8.44 17.05
C TYR A 338 -21.63 9.41 18.10
N GLU A 339 -22.90 9.27 18.51
CA GLU A 339 -23.50 10.10 19.56
C GLU A 339 -22.81 9.89 20.92
N ILE A 340 -22.51 8.64 21.29
CA ILE A 340 -21.77 8.32 22.51
C ILE A 340 -20.41 9.02 22.50
N ALA A 341 -19.67 8.91 21.39
CA ALA A 341 -18.36 9.52 21.26
C ALA A 341 -18.43 11.06 21.36
N ARG A 342 -19.38 11.66 20.66
CA ARG A 342 -19.59 13.10 20.62
C ARG A 342 -19.94 13.68 21.99
N GLU A 343 -20.76 12.99 22.77
CA GLU A 343 -21.26 13.50 24.04
C GLU A 343 -20.38 13.15 25.22
N LYS A 344 -19.82 11.93 25.25
CA LYS A 344 -19.19 11.36 26.44
C LYS A 344 -17.67 11.22 26.32
N LEU A 345 -17.11 11.01 25.13
CA LEU A 345 -15.68 10.78 24.93
C LEU A 345 -15.01 12.02 24.29
N LYS A 346 -14.88 13.09 25.08
CA LYS A 346 -14.39 14.40 24.59
C LYS A 346 -12.88 14.58 24.75
N GLU A 347 -12.18 13.65 25.38
CA GLU A 347 -10.75 13.75 25.61
C GLU A 347 -9.93 13.59 24.33
N THR A 348 -10.39 12.76 23.41
CA THR A 348 -9.78 12.56 22.10
C THR A 348 -10.77 12.87 20.98
N SER A 349 -10.25 13.15 19.79
CA SER A 349 -11.09 13.50 18.64
C SER A 349 -11.64 12.25 17.95
N PHE A 350 -12.78 12.42 17.28
CA PHE A 350 -13.28 11.40 16.35
C PHE A 350 -12.32 11.27 15.13
N PRO A 351 -11.98 10.04 14.67
CA PRO A 351 -12.57 8.75 15.07
C PRO A 351 -11.86 8.00 16.21
N ASP A 352 -10.75 8.50 16.74
CA ASP A 352 -9.90 7.81 17.74
C ASP A 352 -10.69 7.37 18.98
N ASN A 353 -11.55 8.24 19.49
CA ASN A 353 -12.41 7.95 20.64
C ASN A 353 -13.38 6.77 20.39
N VAL A 354 -13.99 6.69 19.19
CA VAL A 354 -14.87 5.58 18.83
C VAL A 354 -14.07 4.29 18.60
N ILE A 355 -12.93 4.40 17.94
CA ILE A 355 -12.05 3.25 17.70
C ILE A 355 -11.64 2.62 19.03
N ASN A 356 -11.22 3.42 19.99
CA ASN A 356 -10.82 2.94 21.32
C ASN A 356 -11.98 2.24 22.04
N LEU A 357 -13.19 2.80 22.01
CA LEU A 357 -14.38 2.17 22.59
C LEU A 357 -14.70 0.83 21.93
N ILE A 358 -14.66 0.75 20.59
CA ILE A 358 -14.97 -0.48 19.86
C ILE A 358 -13.93 -1.54 20.15
N ASP A 359 -12.65 -1.21 20.05
CA ASP A 359 -11.54 -2.14 20.22
C ASP A 359 -11.51 -2.72 21.65
N GLU A 360 -11.62 -1.86 22.66
CA GLU A 360 -11.67 -2.25 24.07
C GLU A 360 -12.87 -3.17 24.40
N THR A 361 -14.05 -2.87 23.82
CA THR A 361 -15.25 -3.71 24.02
C THR A 361 -15.04 -5.09 23.40
N MET A 362 -14.57 -5.17 22.17
CA MET A 362 -14.37 -6.45 21.47
C MET A 362 -13.22 -7.25 22.06
N ALA A 363 -12.13 -6.60 22.47
CA ALA A 363 -11.02 -7.24 23.16
C ALA A 363 -11.48 -7.86 24.51
N GLY A 364 -12.30 -7.13 25.27
CA GLY A 364 -12.91 -7.62 26.51
C GLY A 364 -13.81 -8.83 26.28
N ALA A 365 -14.66 -8.80 25.24
CA ALA A 365 -15.52 -9.91 24.87
C ALA A 365 -14.69 -11.15 24.48
N LYS A 366 -13.63 -10.96 23.69
CA LYS A 366 -12.72 -12.06 23.30
C LYS A 366 -12.02 -12.69 24.49
N LEU A 367 -11.58 -11.87 25.46
CA LEU A 367 -10.98 -12.36 26.69
C LEU A 367 -11.98 -13.21 27.50
N ASN A 368 -13.26 -12.81 27.52
CA ASN A 368 -14.35 -13.52 28.17
C ASN A 368 -14.91 -14.70 27.33
N ARG A 369 -14.32 -14.99 26.17
CA ARG A 369 -14.76 -16.04 25.23
C ARG A 369 -16.20 -15.85 24.72
N GLN A 370 -16.67 -14.60 24.65
CA GLN A 370 -17.93 -14.25 24.02
C GLN A 370 -17.77 -14.28 22.50
N THR A 371 -18.84 -14.62 21.80
CA THR A 371 -18.91 -14.62 20.32
C THR A 371 -19.64 -13.41 19.77
N SER A 372 -20.32 -12.65 20.64
CA SER A 372 -21.01 -11.42 20.26
C SER A 372 -20.89 -10.38 21.38
N VAL A 373 -21.06 -9.11 21.01
CA VAL A 373 -21.19 -7.97 21.91
C VAL A 373 -22.50 -7.26 21.68
N SER A 374 -23.12 -6.84 22.78
CA SER A 374 -24.38 -6.11 22.79
C SER A 374 -24.15 -4.62 23.15
N LYS A 375 -25.21 -3.82 23.12
CA LYS A 375 -25.17 -2.43 23.56
C LYS A 375 -24.75 -2.30 25.03
N GLU A 376 -25.15 -3.23 25.89
CA GLU A 376 -24.80 -3.26 27.29
C GLU A 376 -23.29 -3.47 27.52
N ASP A 377 -22.63 -4.23 26.65
CA ASP A 377 -21.17 -4.40 26.68
C ASP A 377 -20.44 -3.09 26.35
N PHE A 378 -20.94 -2.36 25.34
CA PHE A 378 -20.42 -1.01 25.02
C PHE A 378 -20.66 -0.01 26.14
N ASP A 379 -21.84 -0.02 26.78
CA ASP A 379 -22.16 0.84 27.92
C ASP A 379 -21.25 0.54 29.12
N SER A 380 -21.00 -0.73 29.42
CA SER A 380 -20.10 -1.17 30.48
C SER A 380 -18.64 -0.74 30.23
N THR A 381 -18.18 -0.90 28.98
CA THR A 381 -16.84 -0.43 28.57
C THR A 381 -16.72 1.08 28.66
N LEU A 382 -17.74 1.81 28.23
CA LEU A 382 -17.80 3.26 28.33
C LEU A 382 -17.67 3.74 29.78
N LEU A 383 -18.38 3.13 30.72
CA LEU A 383 -18.28 3.44 32.15
C LEU A 383 -16.85 3.23 32.69
N ARG A 384 -16.20 2.15 32.28
CA ARG A 384 -14.76 1.91 32.64
C ARG A 384 -13.86 3.00 32.08
N LEU A 385 -14.00 3.36 30.82
CA LEU A 385 -13.20 4.40 30.18
C LEU A 385 -13.39 5.77 30.85
N LEU A 386 -14.59 6.06 31.33
CA LEU A 386 -14.91 7.29 32.07
C LEU A 386 -14.48 7.25 33.55
N GLY A 387 -13.85 6.19 34.02
CA GLY A 387 -13.40 6.03 35.40
C GLY A 387 -14.51 5.81 36.44
N ALA A 388 -15.72 5.54 35.98
CA ALA A 388 -16.90 5.37 36.86
C ALA A 388 -16.97 4.01 37.58
N ASP A 389 -16.13 3.04 37.24
CA ASP A 389 -16.37 1.62 37.56
C ASP A 389 -15.30 0.92 38.43
N ILE A 390 -14.50 1.64 39.20
CA ILE A 390 -13.54 0.97 40.08
C ILE A 390 -14.23 0.38 41.35
N ILE A 391 -15.48 0.76 41.65
CA ILE A 391 -16.14 0.39 42.91
C ILE A 391 -17.00 -0.90 42.77
N SER A 392 -17.57 -1.21 41.61
CA SER A 392 -18.47 -2.38 41.42
C SER A 392 -17.78 -3.70 41.10
N ILE A 393 -16.56 -3.67 40.54
CA ILE A 393 -15.82 -4.90 40.14
C ILE A 393 -15.15 -5.59 41.36
N ARG A 394 -14.94 -4.91 42.45
CA ARG A 394 -14.35 -5.51 43.69
C ARG A 394 -15.29 -6.42 44.49
N ILE A 395 -16.56 -6.48 44.15
CA ILE A 395 -17.57 -7.26 44.92
C ILE A 395 -17.88 -8.62 44.29
N GLY A 396 -17.47 -8.85 43.02
CA GLY A 396 -17.80 -10.08 42.25
C GLY A 396 -16.81 -11.26 42.34
N PHE A 397 -15.68 -11.11 43.06
CA PHE A 397 -14.64 -12.15 43.20
C PHE A 397 -14.59 -12.83 44.58
N GLN A 398 -15.67 -12.78 45.35
CA GLN A 398 -15.82 -13.58 46.57
C GLN A 398 -17.17 -14.31 46.53
N SER A 399 -17.25 -15.42 45.82
CA SER A 399 -18.10 -16.57 46.18
C SER A 399 -17.78 -17.77 45.29
#